data_a8b592561856435b7e76e786f3c4284b
#
_entry.id   a8b592561856435b7e76e786f3c4284b
#
_cell.length_a   1.000
_cell.length_b   1.000
_cell.length_c   1.000
_cell.angle_alpha   90.00
_cell.angle_beta   90.00
_cell.angle_gamma   90.00
#
_symmetry.space_group_name_H-M   'P 1'
#
loop_
_entity.id
_entity.type
_entity.pdbx_description
1 polymer ?
#
loop_
_entity_poly.entity_id
_entity_poly.type
_entity_poly.pdbx_seq_one_letter_code
_entity_poly.pdbx_strand_id
1 'polypeptide(L)'
;MKWRREWLTSLIILLSLTACGGGGGGGDDDDDDDDDHHNGAGVSQATGSHRVLAFNDLGMHCADLDYSTFVILPPFNVIHTQVIERGATPRILDASSVNVQYLAIADGNGSINTTSQNLAGSVDKTNFWDINPATGNSFVSDLFGLNPAPDEGLLFGQSMPGILNPYNTNDAQAFNHYDPDKKWFAADGVPILPIDDSGQLNAYPLMRVTATRPDNPDTLASLDVVLPVASEADCQNCHAAGEIAAPLDSSIDFVLPDDINDPNSVLQAAKLNILALHDAEHGTDLINATPVLCAGCHYSAALDLTGAGPTGRQLRLDTMSQVMHGHHGRLIDPDTEQALFPVDGSLEETCYQCHPGKVTQCLRGAMGAAGISCQDLPWQHACGGWR
;
A
#
# COMPACT_ATOMS: atom_id res chain seq x y z
N MET A 1 -16.05 -40.17 9.60
CA MET A 1 -16.91 -40.45 8.44
C MET A 1 -16.25 -39.82 7.21
N LYS A 2 -15.64 -40.66 6.37
CA LYS A 2 -14.79 -40.18 5.25
C LYS A 2 -15.69 -39.71 4.11
N TRP A 3 -15.60 -38.46 3.72
CA TRP A 3 -16.21 -37.94 2.47
C TRP A 3 -15.17 -37.97 1.36
N ARG A 4 -15.46 -38.75 0.32
CA ARG A 4 -14.68 -38.78 -0.93
C ARG A 4 -15.07 -37.62 -1.81
N ARG A 5 -14.09 -36.84 -2.23
CA ARG A 5 -14.22 -35.89 -3.37
C ARG A 5 -14.18 -36.70 -4.66
N GLU A 6 -15.26 -36.70 -5.40
CA GLU A 6 -15.29 -37.21 -6.77
C GLU A 6 -15.01 -36.05 -7.74
N TRP A 7 -13.96 -36.24 -8.52
CA TRP A 7 -13.61 -35.33 -9.60
C TRP A 7 -14.45 -35.63 -10.82
N LEU A 8 -15.21 -34.65 -11.31
CA LEU A 8 -15.88 -34.69 -12.61
C LEU A 8 -14.88 -34.29 -13.69
N THR A 9 -14.54 -35.27 -14.50
CA THR A 9 -13.78 -35.14 -15.74
C THR A 9 -14.63 -34.48 -16.79
N SER A 10 -14.25 -33.31 -17.28
CA SER A 10 -14.81 -32.68 -18.49
C SER A 10 -13.87 -32.79 -19.68
N LEU A 11 -14.41 -33.36 -20.65
CA LEU A 11 -14.08 -33.70 -22.01
C LEU A 11 -13.31 -32.64 -22.79
N ILE A 12 -12.12 -33.00 -23.25
CA ILE A 12 -11.33 -32.23 -24.21
C ILE A 12 -11.83 -32.59 -25.64
N ILE A 13 -12.29 -31.59 -26.37
CA ILE A 13 -12.50 -31.70 -27.83
C ILE A 13 -11.29 -31.10 -28.54
N LEU A 14 -10.49 -31.98 -29.14
CA LEU A 14 -9.49 -31.63 -30.12
C LEU A 14 -10.18 -31.28 -31.45
N LEU A 15 -9.87 -30.14 -32.01
CA LEU A 15 -10.06 -29.86 -33.43
C LEU A 15 -8.70 -29.49 -34.03
N SER A 16 -8.18 -30.45 -34.80
CA SER A 16 -7.05 -30.33 -35.71
C SER A 16 -7.52 -29.79 -37.05
N LEU A 17 -6.80 -28.84 -37.66
CA LEU A 17 -6.78 -28.62 -39.12
C LEU A 17 -5.41 -28.03 -39.51
N THR A 18 -4.61 -28.88 -40.04
CA THR A 18 -3.78 -28.94 -41.28
C THR A 18 -3.56 -27.62 -42.04
N ALA A 19 -2.35 -27.23 -42.14
CA ALA A 19 -1.28 -27.28 -43.13
C ALA A 19 -1.58 -26.69 -44.52
N CYS A 20 -0.69 -25.84 -44.97
CA CYS A 20 0.05 -25.77 -46.23
C CYS A 20 0.79 -24.41 -46.26
N GLY A 21 2.09 -24.24 -46.49
CA GLY A 21 3.00 -24.97 -47.30
C GLY A 21 3.73 -23.99 -48.24
N GLY A 22 5.05 -23.94 -48.17
CA GLY A 22 5.92 -23.51 -49.28
C GLY A 22 6.51 -22.09 -49.16
N GLY A 23 7.77 -22.00 -48.89
CA GLY A 23 8.85 -21.96 -49.82
C GLY A 23 9.70 -20.70 -49.73
N GLY A 24 10.92 -20.79 -49.22
CA GLY A 24 12.12 -20.33 -49.90
C GLY A 24 12.64 -18.92 -49.63
N GLY A 25 13.81 -18.86 -49.00
CA GLY A 25 14.92 -18.03 -49.50
C GLY A 25 15.39 -16.87 -48.64
N GLY A 26 16.55 -17.05 -48.02
CA GLY A 26 17.61 -16.03 -48.04
C GLY A 26 17.59 -14.93 -46.97
N GLY A 27 18.49 -15.07 -46.03
CA GLY A 27 19.43 -14.06 -45.55
C GLY A 27 18.89 -12.80 -44.92
N ASP A 28 19.34 -12.64 -43.79
CA ASP A 28 20.05 -11.53 -43.19
C ASP A 28 19.55 -11.25 -41.75
N ASP A 29 20.53 -11.09 -40.93
CA ASP A 29 20.51 -10.79 -39.52
C ASP A 29 19.69 -9.51 -39.24
N ASP A 30 18.56 -9.64 -38.58
CA ASP A 30 17.92 -8.52 -37.89
C ASP A 30 17.64 -8.97 -36.47
N ASP A 31 18.36 -8.35 -35.54
CA ASP A 31 18.15 -8.38 -34.11
C ASP A 31 16.75 -7.82 -33.81
N ASP A 32 15.75 -8.70 -33.74
CA ASP A 32 14.43 -8.33 -33.22
C ASP A 32 14.55 -8.18 -31.69
N ASP A 33 14.95 -7.00 -31.28
CA ASP A 33 14.66 -6.47 -29.94
C ASP A 33 13.14 -6.49 -29.75
N ASP A 34 12.62 -7.53 -29.14
CA ASP A 34 11.27 -7.54 -28.55
C ASP A 34 11.22 -6.48 -27.46
N ASP A 35 11.03 -5.23 -27.87
CA ASP A 35 10.62 -4.14 -27.02
C ASP A 35 9.20 -4.45 -26.47
N ASP A 36 9.16 -5.23 -25.39
CA ASP A 36 8.03 -5.24 -24.49
C ASP A 36 7.83 -3.81 -23.99
N HIS A 37 6.96 -3.08 -24.69
CA HIS A 37 6.49 -1.77 -24.26
C HIS A 37 5.74 -1.91 -22.95
N HIS A 38 6.49 -1.97 -21.85
CA HIS A 38 5.96 -1.57 -20.57
C HIS A 38 5.55 -0.10 -20.70
N ASN A 39 4.23 0.14 -20.90
CA ASN A 39 3.62 1.43 -20.73
C ASN A 39 3.71 1.84 -19.25
N GLY A 40 4.92 2.03 -18.77
CA GLY A 40 5.21 2.73 -17.53
C GLY A 40 4.78 4.17 -17.70
N ALA A 41 4.01 4.70 -16.77
CA ALA A 41 3.72 6.12 -16.66
C ALA A 41 5.01 6.90 -16.91
N GLY A 42 4.97 7.79 -17.91
CA GLY A 42 6.15 8.35 -18.53
C GLY A 42 7.11 8.97 -17.52
N VAL A 43 8.21 8.31 -17.29
CA VAL A 43 9.36 8.96 -16.69
C VAL A 43 9.76 10.04 -17.66
N SER A 44 9.46 11.30 -17.31
CA SER A 44 9.98 12.43 -18.05
C SER A 44 11.49 12.28 -18.14
N GLN A 45 11.99 11.87 -19.30
CA GLN A 45 13.41 11.84 -19.56
C GLN A 45 13.91 13.27 -19.50
N ALA A 46 14.35 13.66 -18.32
CA ALA A 46 14.81 15.00 -18.11
C ALA A 46 16.10 15.25 -18.87
N THR A 47 15.98 15.87 -20.03
CA THR A 47 17.10 16.42 -20.81
C THR A 47 17.66 17.70 -20.17
N GLY A 48 16.99 18.24 -19.14
CA GLY A 48 17.32 19.49 -18.48
C GLY A 48 18.47 19.42 -17.47
N SER A 49 18.83 20.58 -16.96
CA SER A 49 19.89 20.79 -15.96
C SER A 49 19.51 20.33 -14.55
N HIS A 50 18.26 19.95 -14.31
CA HIS A 50 17.76 19.55 -13.00
C HIS A 50 17.19 18.13 -13.02
N ARG A 51 17.12 17.51 -11.82
CA ARG A 51 16.47 16.22 -11.56
C ARG A 51 15.67 16.30 -10.27
N VAL A 52 14.52 15.65 -10.29
CA VAL A 52 13.73 15.34 -9.09
C VAL A 52 13.96 13.87 -8.77
N LEU A 53 14.29 13.57 -7.53
CA LEU A 53 14.25 12.24 -6.95
C LEU A 53 13.16 12.25 -5.90
N ALA A 54 12.14 11.42 -6.05
CA ALA A 54 11.05 11.31 -5.10
C ALA A 54 10.83 9.85 -4.74
N PHE A 55 10.52 9.61 -3.47
CA PHE A 55 10.28 8.28 -2.95
C PHE A 55 9.36 8.35 -1.73
N ASN A 56 8.72 7.23 -1.47
CA ASN A 56 7.99 6.98 -0.24
C ASN A 56 8.93 6.27 0.74
N ASP A 57 8.96 6.65 2.01
CA ASP A 57 9.85 6.05 3.01
C ASP A 57 9.19 4.95 3.85
N LEU A 58 7.87 4.86 3.81
CA LEU A 58 7.11 3.88 4.57
C LEU A 58 6.95 2.53 3.83
N GLY A 59 7.44 2.45 2.59
CA GLY A 59 7.21 1.29 1.75
C GLY A 59 5.72 1.11 1.43
N MET A 60 5.24 -0.13 1.40
CA MET A 60 3.82 -0.41 1.24
C MET A 60 3.09 -0.09 2.54
N HIS A 61 2.28 0.95 2.52
CA HIS A 61 1.50 1.38 3.65
C HIS A 61 0.19 0.58 3.69
N CYS A 62 -0.01 -0.19 4.76
CA CYS A 62 -1.25 -0.93 4.96
C CYS A 62 -2.32 0.02 5.50
N ALA A 63 -3.16 0.56 4.63
CA ALA A 63 -4.35 1.30 5.01
C ALA A 63 -5.57 0.41 4.93
N ASP A 64 -6.37 0.46 5.94
CA ASP A 64 -7.63 -0.27 6.04
C ASP A 64 -8.73 0.42 5.21
N LEU A 65 -9.72 -0.36 4.80
CA LEU A 65 -10.98 0.17 4.25
C LEU A 65 -12.04 0.32 5.34
N ASP A 66 -11.94 -0.51 6.38
CA ASP A 66 -12.84 -0.50 7.54
C ASP A 66 -12.07 -0.23 8.85
N TYR A 67 -12.36 0.91 9.47
CA TYR A 67 -11.76 1.36 10.73
C TYR A 67 -12.62 1.05 11.96
N SER A 68 -13.71 0.30 11.79
CA SER A 68 -14.66 -0.01 12.88
C SER A 68 -14.17 -1.12 13.81
N THR A 69 -13.29 -2.00 13.34
CA THR A 69 -12.82 -3.16 14.11
C THR A 69 -11.42 -2.94 14.66
N PHE A 70 -10.42 -2.86 13.80
CA PHE A 70 -9.06 -2.48 14.19
C PHE A 70 -8.33 -1.81 13.04
N VAL A 71 -7.22 -1.17 13.36
CA VAL A 71 -6.32 -0.57 12.37
C VAL A 71 -4.86 -0.88 12.70
N ILE A 72 -4.09 -1.21 11.66
CA ILE A 72 -2.64 -1.38 11.75
C ILE A 72 -1.95 -0.05 11.53
N LEU A 73 -2.28 0.64 10.43
CA LEU A 73 -1.76 1.95 10.06
C LEU A 73 -2.88 2.87 9.55
N PRO A 74 -2.81 4.18 9.82
CA PRO A 74 -3.79 5.12 9.31
C PRO A 74 -3.60 5.36 7.80
N PRO A 75 -4.61 5.91 7.09
CA PRO A 75 -4.56 6.16 5.65
C PRO A 75 -3.73 7.39 5.29
N PHE A 76 -2.48 7.44 5.75
CA PHE A 76 -1.57 8.56 5.47
C PHE A 76 -0.22 8.03 4.99
N ASN A 77 0.35 8.74 4.02
CA ASN A 77 1.63 8.39 3.46
C ASN A 77 2.58 9.60 3.40
N VAL A 78 3.85 9.37 3.13
CA VAL A 78 4.89 10.39 3.11
C VAL A 78 5.60 10.38 1.77
N ILE A 79 5.88 11.57 1.24
CA ILE A 79 6.72 11.72 0.05
C ILE A 79 7.98 12.50 0.44
N HIS A 80 9.14 11.89 0.25
CA HIS A 80 10.41 12.60 0.32
C HIS A 80 10.92 12.94 -1.08
N THR A 81 11.49 14.15 -1.23
CA THR A 81 11.92 14.62 -2.52
C THR A 81 13.23 15.39 -2.42
N GLN A 82 14.19 15.06 -3.27
CA GLN A 82 15.38 15.86 -3.50
C GLN A 82 15.34 16.47 -4.91
N VAL A 83 15.78 17.73 -5.02
CA VAL A 83 15.95 18.40 -6.30
C VAL A 83 17.43 18.61 -6.53
N ILE A 84 17.96 18.09 -7.62
CA ILE A 84 19.38 18.08 -7.94
C ILE A 84 19.62 18.97 -9.16
N GLU A 85 20.46 19.98 -9.01
CA GLU A 85 21.05 20.71 -10.14
C GLU A 85 22.24 19.93 -10.65
N ARG A 86 22.20 19.56 -11.94
CA ARG A 86 23.28 18.84 -12.62
C ARG A 86 24.35 19.80 -13.11
N GLY A 87 25.59 19.39 -13.12
CA GLY A 87 26.71 20.16 -13.62
C GLY A 87 28.03 19.48 -13.33
N ALA A 88 29.14 20.16 -13.55
CA ALA A 88 30.48 19.66 -13.18
C ALA A 88 30.58 19.41 -11.66
N THR A 89 29.85 20.17 -10.87
CA THR A 89 29.71 20.00 -9.42
C THR A 89 28.21 19.94 -9.11
N PRO A 90 27.59 18.76 -9.09
CA PRO A 90 26.18 18.63 -8.76
C PRO A 90 25.87 19.11 -7.34
N ARG A 91 24.70 19.69 -7.14
CA ARG A 91 24.25 20.13 -5.81
C ARG A 91 22.78 19.81 -5.59
N ILE A 92 22.44 19.48 -4.35
CA ILE A 92 21.05 19.35 -3.91
C ILE A 92 20.57 20.76 -3.56
N LEU A 93 19.41 21.13 -4.11
CA LEU A 93 18.79 22.44 -3.90
C LEU A 93 17.93 22.41 -2.64
N ASP A 94 17.88 23.54 -1.96
CA ASP A 94 17.10 23.75 -0.74
C ASP A 94 15.84 24.59 -0.98
N ALA A 95 15.06 24.82 0.08
CA ALA A 95 13.81 25.56 0.03
C ALA A 95 13.97 27.06 -0.34
N SER A 96 15.20 27.62 -0.32
CA SER A 96 15.46 28.98 -0.80
C SER A 96 15.67 29.04 -2.31
N SER A 97 15.98 27.91 -2.91
CA SER A 97 16.38 27.78 -4.32
C SER A 97 15.24 27.26 -5.20
N VAL A 98 14.34 26.45 -4.66
CA VAL A 98 13.24 25.80 -5.40
C VAL A 98 11.97 25.69 -4.55
N ASN A 99 10.82 25.72 -5.23
CA ASN A 99 9.55 25.28 -4.70
C ASN A 99 9.28 23.85 -5.20
N VAL A 100 8.72 23.00 -4.34
CA VAL A 100 8.33 21.63 -4.67
C VAL A 100 6.87 21.45 -4.34
N GLN A 101 6.15 20.85 -5.27
CA GLN A 101 4.72 20.56 -5.12
C GLN A 101 4.37 19.21 -5.74
N TYR A 102 3.24 18.65 -5.35
CA TYR A 102 2.69 17.43 -5.93
C TYR A 102 1.22 17.59 -6.31
N LEU A 103 0.79 16.81 -7.27
CA LEU A 103 -0.62 16.64 -7.65
C LEU A 103 -0.86 15.17 -8.04
N ALA A 104 -2.12 14.74 -8.03
CA ALA A 104 -2.47 13.40 -8.48
C ALA A 104 -2.28 13.25 -9.99
N ILE A 105 -1.91 12.07 -10.44
CA ILE A 105 -1.82 11.75 -11.86
C ILE A 105 -2.47 10.40 -12.15
N ALA A 106 -3.17 10.32 -13.27
CA ALA A 106 -3.73 9.06 -13.72
C ALA A 106 -2.61 8.11 -14.16
N ASP A 107 -2.76 6.83 -13.81
CA ASP A 107 -1.90 5.78 -14.33
C ASP A 107 -2.26 5.42 -15.78
N GLY A 108 -1.58 4.41 -16.35
CA GLY A 108 -1.80 3.96 -17.73
C GLY A 108 -3.23 3.42 -17.99
N ASN A 109 -3.99 3.09 -16.96
CA ASN A 109 -5.37 2.62 -17.04
C ASN A 109 -6.39 3.73 -16.75
N GLY A 110 -5.93 4.94 -16.46
CA GLY A 110 -6.78 6.09 -16.14
C GLY A 110 -7.17 6.18 -14.66
N SER A 111 -6.67 5.30 -13.79
CA SER A 111 -6.91 5.37 -12.35
C SER A 111 -6.19 6.57 -11.74
N ILE A 112 -6.92 7.42 -11.05
CA ILE A 112 -6.43 8.62 -10.37
C ILE A 112 -7.04 8.73 -8.97
N ASN A 113 -6.30 9.30 -8.04
CA ASN A 113 -6.73 9.48 -6.66
C ASN A 113 -6.48 10.94 -6.21
N THR A 114 -7.49 11.79 -6.34
CA THR A 114 -7.41 13.21 -6.02
C THR A 114 -7.89 13.56 -4.61
N THR A 115 -8.68 12.67 -4.00
CA THR A 115 -9.29 12.89 -2.68
C THR A 115 -9.38 11.59 -1.89
N SER A 116 -9.35 11.67 -0.58
CA SER A 116 -9.61 10.56 0.34
C SER A 116 -11.06 10.53 0.85
N GLN A 117 -11.88 11.49 0.42
CA GLN A 117 -13.26 11.61 0.88
C GLN A 117 -14.19 10.62 0.21
N ASN A 118 -15.24 10.24 0.94
CA ASN A 118 -16.43 9.63 0.37
C ASN A 118 -17.27 10.70 -0.33
N LEU A 119 -17.82 10.38 -1.48
CA LEU A 119 -18.82 11.22 -2.13
C LEU A 119 -20.17 10.54 -2.00
N ALA A 120 -21.09 11.17 -1.32
CA ALA A 120 -22.43 10.64 -1.05
C ALA A 120 -23.11 10.09 -2.33
N GLY A 121 -23.37 8.80 -2.33
CA GLY A 121 -24.04 8.10 -3.42
C GLY A 121 -23.17 7.78 -4.64
N SER A 122 -21.83 7.93 -4.57
CA SER A 122 -20.93 7.71 -5.71
C SER A 122 -19.76 6.79 -5.40
N VAL A 123 -18.93 7.12 -4.42
CA VAL A 123 -17.70 6.37 -4.09
C VAL A 123 -17.52 6.33 -2.57
N ASP A 124 -17.48 5.12 -2.03
CA ASP A 124 -17.11 4.90 -0.63
C ASP A 124 -15.63 4.49 -0.56
N LYS A 125 -14.78 5.42 -0.12
CA LYS A 125 -13.35 5.17 0.02
C LYS A 125 -12.96 4.65 1.40
N THR A 126 -13.69 5.08 2.47
CA THR A 126 -13.36 4.74 3.85
C THR A 126 -14.45 5.17 4.81
N ASN A 127 -14.52 4.52 5.96
CA ASN A 127 -15.28 4.99 7.12
C ASN A 127 -14.41 5.72 8.15
N PHE A 128 -13.16 6.06 7.83
CA PHE A 128 -12.19 6.64 8.77
C PHE A 128 -12.68 7.93 9.44
N TRP A 129 -13.36 8.80 8.69
CA TRP A 129 -13.93 10.05 9.19
C TRP A 129 -15.40 9.92 9.62
N ASP A 130 -16.02 8.74 9.45
CA ASP A 130 -17.41 8.51 9.82
C ASP A 130 -17.59 8.49 11.35
N ILE A 131 -18.80 8.75 11.78
CA ILE A 131 -19.15 8.73 13.20
C ILE A 131 -19.31 7.28 13.67
N ASN A 132 -18.53 6.91 14.68
CA ASN A 132 -18.70 5.66 15.39
C ASN A 132 -20.02 5.69 16.19
N PRO A 133 -20.99 4.83 15.89
CA PRO A 133 -22.29 4.85 16.56
C PRO A 133 -22.22 4.49 18.06
N ALA A 134 -21.15 3.81 18.49
CA ALA A 134 -20.97 3.43 19.89
C ALA A 134 -20.49 4.59 20.77
N THR A 135 -19.69 5.50 20.23
CA THR A 135 -19.06 6.60 21.00
C THR A 135 -19.61 7.98 20.65
N GLY A 136 -20.13 8.15 19.43
CA GLY A 136 -20.56 9.44 18.89
C GLY A 136 -19.41 10.32 18.38
N ASN A 137 -18.15 9.82 18.41
CA ASN A 137 -16.99 10.45 17.81
C ASN A 137 -16.74 9.88 16.41
N SER A 138 -15.84 10.49 15.63
CA SER A 138 -15.35 9.85 14.42
C SER A 138 -14.40 8.69 14.75
N PHE A 139 -14.28 7.69 13.86
CA PHE A 139 -13.31 6.60 14.05
C PHE A 139 -11.88 7.12 14.18
N VAL A 140 -11.48 8.14 13.43
CA VAL A 140 -10.16 8.77 13.58
C VAL A 140 -9.96 9.33 14.99
N SER A 141 -10.97 9.92 15.57
CA SER A 141 -10.90 10.47 16.94
C SER A 141 -10.78 9.36 17.98
N ASP A 142 -11.55 8.29 17.86
CA ASP A 142 -11.47 7.16 18.77
C ASP A 142 -10.12 6.45 18.72
N LEU A 143 -9.55 6.31 17.51
CA LEU A 143 -8.27 5.61 17.29
C LEU A 143 -7.04 6.45 17.66
N PHE A 144 -7.04 7.74 17.31
CA PHE A 144 -5.82 8.57 17.38
C PHE A 144 -5.93 9.78 18.32
N GLY A 145 -7.10 10.04 18.87
CA GLY A 145 -7.34 11.22 19.70
C GLY A 145 -7.24 12.54 18.95
N LEU A 146 -7.32 12.51 17.62
CA LEU A 146 -7.22 13.64 16.71
C LEU A 146 -8.49 13.71 15.86
N ASN A 147 -8.75 14.84 15.25
CA ASN A 147 -9.92 15.00 14.41
C ASN A 147 -9.61 15.85 13.17
N PRO A 148 -8.70 15.39 12.29
CA PRO A 148 -8.42 16.06 11.03
C PRO A 148 -9.68 16.05 10.16
N ALA A 149 -9.88 17.07 9.37
CA ALA A 149 -10.90 17.06 8.35
C ALA A 149 -10.51 16.05 7.23
N PRO A 150 -11.48 15.50 6.50
CA PRO A 150 -11.17 14.70 5.31
C PRO A 150 -10.25 15.47 4.34
N ASP A 151 -9.34 14.76 3.69
CA ASP A 151 -8.28 15.29 2.83
C ASP A 151 -7.18 16.12 3.52
N GLU A 152 -7.25 16.32 4.82
CA GLU A 152 -6.17 16.93 5.61
C GLU A 152 -5.28 15.88 6.23
N GLY A 153 -3.98 16.14 6.28
CA GLY A 153 -2.98 15.30 6.91
C GLY A 153 -3.11 15.24 8.44
N LEU A 154 -2.69 14.14 9.02
CA LEU A 154 -2.91 13.83 10.43
C LEU A 154 -2.25 14.85 11.39
N LEU A 155 -0.99 15.18 11.20
CA LEU A 155 -0.26 16.08 12.09
C LEU A 155 0.43 17.26 11.38
N PHE A 156 0.77 17.09 10.13
CA PHE A 156 1.63 18.03 9.42
C PHE A 156 0.87 18.91 8.43
N GLY A 157 -0.45 18.78 8.36
CA GLY A 157 -1.29 19.63 7.50
C GLY A 157 -1.05 19.44 6.01
N GLN A 158 -0.56 18.27 5.60
CA GLN A 158 -0.42 17.95 4.19
C GLN A 158 -1.78 17.50 3.65
N SER A 159 -2.12 17.86 2.42
CA SER A 159 -3.48 17.68 1.90
C SER A 159 -3.50 16.86 0.61
N MET A 160 -4.67 16.27 0.34
CA MET A 160 -4.93 15.71 -0.99
C MET A 160 -5.13 16.82 -2.03
N PRO A 161 -4.75 16.55 -3.30
CA PRO A 161 -4.91 17.52 -4.37
C PRO A 161 -6.34 18.02 -4.62
N GLY A 162 -7.34 17.22 -4.29
CA GLY A 162 -8.76 17.56 -4.45
C GLY A 162 -9.41 18.23 -3.25
N ILE A 163 -8.66 18.65 -2.22
CA ILE A 163 -9.21 19.19 -0.97
C ILE A 163 -10.17 20.38 -1.14
N LEU A 164 -9.96 21.23 -2.13
CA LEU A 164 -10.79 22.40 -2.35
C LEU A 164 -12.15 22.06 -2.98
N ASN A 165 -12.21 21.01 -3.78
CA ASN A 165 -13.44 20.52 -4.41
C ASN A 165 -13.25 19.04 -4.77
N PRO A 166 -13.55 18.11 -3.85
CA PRO A 166 -13.31 16.69 -4.03
C PRO A 166 -13.90 16.15 -5.33
N TYR A 167 -13.17 15.27 -6.00
CA TYR A 167 -13.49 14.66 -7.31
C TYR A 167 -13.53 15.61 -8.51
N ASN A 168 -13.45 16.94 -8.28
CA ASN A 168 -13.57 17.95 -9.35
C ASN A 168 -12.31 18.78 -9.52
N THR A 169 -11.44 18.83 -8.52
CA THR A 169 -10.16 19.53 -8.61
C THR A 169 -8.99 18.59 -8.37
N ASN A 170 -7.84 19.01 -8.84
CA ASN A 170 -6.56 18.35 -8.66
C ASN A 170 -5.50 19.45 -8.53
N ASP A 171 -5.58 20.17 -7.41
CA ASP A 171 -4.76 21.33 -7.17
C ASP A 171 -3.41 20.94 -6.61
N ALA A 172 -2.34 21.51 -7.13
CA ALA A 172 -1.00 21.22 -6.66
C ALA A 172 -0.83 21.63 -5.20
N GLN A 173 -0.35 20.69 -4.37
CA GLN A 173 -0.08 20.88 -2.96
C GLN A 173 1.43 21.12 -2.76
N ALA A 174 1.78 22.15 -1.99
CA ALA A 174 3.19 22.39 -1.62
C ALA A 174 3.65 21.36 -0.59
N PHE A 175 4.93 21.02 -0.60
CA PHE A 175 5.55 20.26 0.50
C PHE A 175 5.61 21.15 1.74
N ASN A 176 5.20 20.62 2.89
CA ASN A 176 5.06 21.38 4.13
C ASN A 176 6.36 21.48 4.94
N HIS A 177 7.38 20.70 4.60
CA HIS A 177 8.59 20.59 5.39
C HIS A 177 9.84 20.45 4.49
N TYR A 178 10.96 21.01 4.94
CA TYR A 178 12.30 20.77 4.38
C TYR A 178 13.25 20.37 5.50
N ASP A 179 13.85 19.19 5.38
CA ASP A 179 14.88 18.70 6.31
C ASP A 179 16.27 19.12 5.84
N PRO A 180 16.94 20.06 6.54
CA PRO A 180 18.23 20.56 6.12
C PRO A 180 19.38 19.56 6.32
N ASP A 181 19.23 18.59 7.22
CA ASP A 181 20.26 17.58 7.47
C ASP A 181 20.28 16.52 6.37
N LYS A 182 19.11 16.07 5.97
CA LYS A 182 18.91 15.10 4.87
C LYS A 182 18.83 15.76 3.51
N LYS A 183 18.64 17.08 3.47
CA LYS A 183 18.50 17.91 2.27
C LYS A 183 17.36 17.42 1.36
N TRP A 184 16.20 17.15 1.95
CA TRP A 184 15.03 16.79 1.20
C TRP A 184 13.80 17.60 1.62
N PHE A 185 12.86 17.69 0.71
CA PHE A 185 11.50 18.15 0.99
C PHE A 185 10.68 16.96 1.44
N ALA A 186 9.79 17.14 2.39
CA ALA A 186 8.87 16.13 2.87
C ALA A 186 7.41 16.63 2.78
N ALA A 187 6.56 15.80 2.22
CA ALA A 187 5.12 15.93 2.33
C ALA A 187 4.66 14.87 3.34
N ASP A 188 4.59 15.28 4.60
CA ASP A 188 4.37 14.38 5.73
C ASP A 188 2.86 14.18 5.96
N GLY A 189 2.40 12.95 5.83
CA GLY A 189 1.02 12.59 6.14
C GLY A 189 -0.01 12.96 5.06
N VAL A 190 0.30 12.71 3.80
CA VAL A 190 -0.68 12.81 2.70
C VAL A 190 -1.76 11.76 2.92
N PRO A 191 -3.05 12.16 3.11
CA PRO A 191 -4.12 11.18 3.25
C PRO A 191 -4.37 10.48 1.92
N ILE A 192 -4.22 9.15 1.90
CA ILE A 192 -4.37 8.36 0.69
C ILE A 192 -4.95 6.99 1.00
N LEU A 193 -5.83 6.52 0.14
CA LEU A 193 -6.52 5.24 0.24
C LEU A 193 -6.33 4.42 -1.04
N PRO A 194 -6.44 3.09 -0.96
CA PRO A 194 -6.29 2.23 -2.13
C PRO A 194 -7.53 2.21 -3.06
N ILE A 195 -8.41 3.19 -2.93
CA ILE A 195 -9.60 3.35 -3.78
C ILE A 195 -9.42 4.62 -4.60
N ASP A 196 -9.52 4.50 -5.92
CA ASP A 196 -9.42 5.62 -6.84
C ASP A 196 -10.72 6.46 -6.90
N ASP A 197 -10.70 7.52 -7.69
CA ASP A 197 -11.84 8.43 -7.79
C ASP A 197 -13.05 7.82 -8.53
N SER A 198 -12.87 6.66 -9.15
CA SER A 198 -13.94 5.87 -9.78
C SER A 198 -14.45 4.72 -8.91
N GLY A 199 -13.90 4.54 -7.70
CA GLY A 199 -14.27 3.47 -6.78
C GLY A 199 -13.57 2.13 -7.07
N GLN A 200 -12.50 2.14 -7.87
CA GLN A 200 -11.73 0.95 -8.18
C GLN A 200 -10.53 0.81 -7.26
N LEU A 201 -10.20 -0.42 -6.89
CA LEU A 201 -9.02 -0.71 -6.09
C LEU A 201 -7.75 -0.37 -6.89
N ASN A 202 -6.90 0.50 -6.31
CA ASN A 202 -5.58 0.80 -6.83
C ASN A 202 -4.61 0.95 -5.65
N ALA A 203 -3.81 -0.08 -5.41
CA ALA A 203 -2.80 -0.10 -4.37
C ALA A 203 -1.58 0.78 -4.69
N TYR A 204 -1.50 1.35 -5.89
CA TYR A 204 -0.33 2.09 -6.39
C TYR A 204 -0.69 3.44 -7.01
N PRO A 205 -1.44 4.31 -6.31
CA PRO A 205 -1.78 5.63 -6.84
C PRO A 205 -0.53 6.45 -7.13
N LEU A 206 -0.62 7.28 -8.16
CA LEU A 206 0.49 8.10 -8.63
C LEU A 206 0.32 9.56 -8.22
N MET A 207 1.43 10.17 -7.79
CA MET A 207 1.57 11.61 -7.62
C MET A 207 2.70 12.12 -8.51
N ARG A 208 2.47 13.24 -9.19
CA ARG A 208 3.53 13.97 -9.90
C ARG A 208 4.14 15.00 -9.00
N VAL A 209 5.42 14.84 -8.72
CA VAL A 209 6.21 15.84 -8.01
C VAL A 209 6.86 16.76 -9.02
N THR A 210 6.71 18.07 -8.82
CA THR A 210 7.23 19.11 -9.71
C THR A 210 8.05 20.10 -8.92
N ALA A 211 9.24 20.44 -9.43
CA ALA A 211 10.10 21.50 -8.92
C ALA A 211 10.07 22.72 -9.84
N THR A 212 9.92 23.91 -9.24
CA THR A 212 9.94 25.21 -9.94
C THR A 212 10.89 26.17 -9.24
N ARG A 213 11.24 27.29 -9.88
CA ARG A 213 11.93 28.38 -9.19
C ARG A 213 10.95 29.20 -8.35
N PRO A 214 11.40 29.83 -7.25
CA PRO A 214 10.53 30.66 -6.42
C PRO A 214 9.94 31.87 -7.16
N ASP A 215 10.67 32.40 -8.11
CA ASP A 215 10.35 33.61 -8.87
C ASP A 215 9.84 33.35 -10.31
N ASN A 216 9.82 32.08 -10.71
CA ASN A 216 9.38 31.66 -12.04
C ASN A 216 8.65 30.30 -11.94
N PRO A 217 7.37 30.20 -12.35
CA PRO A 217 6.58 28.97 -12.32
C PRO A 217 7.02 27.93 -13.35
N ASP A 218 8.00 28.20 -14.20
CA ASP A 218 8.48 27.23 -15.17
C ASP A 218 9.02 26.00 -14.48
N THR A 219 8.59 24.84 -14.95
CA THR A 219 9.03 23.55 -14.43
C THR A 219 10.51 23.32 -14.70
N LEU A 220 11.29 23.15 -13.64
CA LEU A 220 12.69 22.74 -13.71
C LEU A 220 12.85 21.25 -13.99
N ALA A 221 12.08 20.44 -13.29
CA ALA A 221 12.00 19.00 -13.44
C ALA A 221 10.74 18.45 -12.77
N SER A 222 10.30 17.27 -13.19
CA SER A 222 9.20 16.55 -12.56
C SER A 222 9.47 15.05 -12.56
N LEU A 223 8.77 14.33 -11.66
CA LEU A 223 8.82 12.88 -11.55
C LEU A 223 7.48 12.36 -11.02
N ASP A 224 7.00 11.27 -11.60
CA ASP A 224 5.85 10.56 -11.09
C ASP A 224 6.31 9.53 -10.05
N VAL A 225 5.72 9.57 -8.86
CA VAL A 225 6.04 8.69 -7.75
C VAL A 225 4.80 7.92 -7.32
N VAL A 226 4.99 6.64 -7.00
CA VAL A 226 3.93 5.82 -6.41
C VAL A 226 3.85 6.12 -4.91
N LEU A 227 2.65 6.33 -4.40
CA LEU A 227 2.35 6.27 -2.97
C LEU A 227 1.67 4.92 -2.70
N PRO A 228 2.43 3.88 -2.40
CA PRO A 228 1.87 2.54 -2.28
C PRO A 228 0.95 2.46 -1.06
N VAL A 229 -0.27 1.96 -1.29
CA VAL A 229 -1.28 1.76 -0.26
C VAL A 229 -1.85 0.37 -0.46
N ALA A 230 -1.57 -0.55 0.45
CA ALA A 230 -2.27 -1.82 0.47
C ALA A 230 -3.64 -1.60 1.14
N SER A 231 -4.71 -2.01 0.49
CA SER A 231 -5.87 -2.49 1.25
C SER A 231 -5.34 -3.66 2.07
N GLU A 232 -5.61 -3.68 3.36
CA GLU A 232 -5.02 -4.66 4.25
C GLU A 232 -4.93 -6.06 3.64
N ALA A 233 -3.86 -6.70 3.99
CA ALA A 233 -3.57 -8.07 3.68
C ALA A 233 -4.85 -8.89 3.63
N ASP A 234 -4.97 -9.75 2.67
CA ASP A 234 -6.12 -10.66 2.48
C ASP A 234 -6.29 -11.60 3.69
N CYS A 235 -6.43 -10.99 4.89
CA CYS A 235 -6.55 -11.67 6.19
C CYS A 235 -7.66 -12.71 6.19
N GLN A 236 -8.74 -12.42 5.45
CA GLN A 236 -9.89 -13.32 5.30
C GLN A 236 -9.52 -14.67 4.68
N ASN A 237 -8.44 -14.77 3.91
CA ASN A 237 -8.00 -16.04 3.32
C ASN A 237 -7.65 -17.09 4.39
N CYS A 238 -7.24 -16.65 5.59
CA CYS A 238 -6.88 -17.53 6.69
C CYS A 238 -7.79 -17.33 7.91
N HIS A 239 -8.29 -16.12 8.16
CA HIS A 239 -9.03 -15.77 9.36
C HIS A 239 -10.56 -15.69 9.17
N ALA A 240 -11.10 -15.90 7.97
CA ALA A 240 -12.52 -16.10 7.81
C ALA A 240 -12.97 -17.38 8.53
N ALA A 241 -14.20 -17.38 9.03
CA ALA A 241 -14.70 -18.53 9.77
C ALA A 241 -14.75 -19.79 8.88
N GLY A 242 -14.13 -20.86 9.33
CA GLY A 242 -13.95 -22.10 8.60
C GLY A 242 -12.60 -22.25 7.91
N GLU A 243 -11.80 -21.20 7.84
CA GLU A 243 -10.44 -21.23 7.30
C GLU A 243 -9.41 -21.67 8.36
N ILE A 244 -8.15 -21.84 7.95
CA ILE A 244 -7.09 -22.47 8.76
C ILE A 244 -6.87 -21.82 10.12
N ALA A 245 -7.00 -20.49 10.22
CA ALA A 245 -6.82 -19.75 11.48
C ALA A 245 -8.13 -19.61 12.29
N ALA A 246 -9.29 -19.92 11.71
CA ALA A 246 -10.58 -19.80 12.36
C ALA A 246 -11.46 -21.06 12.12
N PRO A 247 -10.98 -22.26 12.48
CA PRO A 247 -11.71 -23.52 12.23
C PRO A 247 -13.00 -23.59 13.06
N LEU A 248 -14.08 -24.06 12.43
CA LEU A 248 -15.42 -24.09 13.05
C LEU A 248 -15.55 -25.11 14.22
N ASP A 249 -14.60 -26.01 14.38
CA ASP A 249 -14.53 -26.96 15.48
C ASP A 249 -13.61 -26.51 16.64
N SER A 250 -13.18 -25.26 16.60
CA SER A 250 -12.41 -24.61 17.66
C SER A 250 -13.22 -24.40 18.93
N SER A 251 -12.52 -24.26 20.07
CA SER A 251 -13.10 -23.81 21.33
C SER A 251 -13.31 -22.27 21.37
N ILE A 252 -12.83 -21.55 20.37
CA ILE A 252 -13.02 -20.11 20.21
C ILE A 252 -14.29 -19.89 19.37
N ASP A 253 -15.18 -19.05 19.87
CA ASP A 253 -16.39 -18.66 19.13
C ASP A 253 -16.04 -17.66 18.03
N PHE A 254 -15.76 -18.17 16.84
CA PHE A 254 -15.47 -17.34 15.69
C PHE A 254 -16.73 -16.73 15.07
N VAL A 255 -16.62 -15.47 14.65
CA VAL A 255 -17.70 -14.70 14.04
C VAL A 255 -17.87 -15.13 12.57
N LEU A 256 -19.11 -15.45 12.21
CA LEU A 256 -19.51 -15.66 10.81
C LEU A 256 -19.86 -14.31 10.17
N PRO A 257 -19.59 -14.11 8.87
CA PRO A 257 -20.05 -12.91 8.19
C PRO A 257 -21.58 -12.87 8.13
N ASP A 258 -22.15 -11.69 8.26
CA ASP A 258 -23.60 -11.47 8.13
C ASP A 258 -24.08 -11.82 6.72
N ASP A 259 -23.29 -11.51 5.70
CA ASP A 259 -23.48 -11.94 4.32
C ASP A 259 -22.16 -12.46 3.74
N ILE A 260 -22.13 -13.76 3.45
CA ILE A 260 -20.95 -14.42 2.85
C ILE A 260 -20.63 -13.93 1.42
N ASN A 261 -21.60 -13.31 0.75
CA ASN A 261 -21.42 -12.76 -0.59
C ASN A 261 -20.97 -11.29 -0.57
N ASP A 262 -20.99 -10.65 0.59
CA ASP A 262 -20.45 -9.30 0.76
C ASP A 262 -19.00 -9.36 1.24
N PRO A 263 -18.02 -8.97 0.40
CA PRO A 263 -16.60 -8.98 0.77
C PRO A 263 -16.30 -8.15 2.04
N ASN A 264 -17.03 -7.06 2.27
CA ASN A 264 -16.83 -6.23 3.47
C ASN A 264 -17.30 -6.97 4.73
N SER A 265 -18.42 -7.68 4.66
CA SER A 265 -18.92 -8.51 5.78
C SER A 265 -17.94 -9.64 6.10
N VAL A 266 -17.37 -10.28 5.08
CA VAL A 266 -16.35 -11.34 5.24
C VAL A 266 -15.09 -10.77 5.87
N LEU A 267 -14.59 -9.63 5.40
CA LEU A 267 -13.41 -8.97 5.94
C LEU A 267 -13.63 -8.57 7.42
N GLN A 268 -14.77 -7.96 7.72
CA GLN A 268 -15.09 -7.54 9.09
C GLN A 268 -15.17 -8.71 10.06
N ALA A 269 -15.82 -9.83 9.66
CA ALA A 269 -15.84 -11.05 10.46
C ALA A 269 -14.42 -11.62 10.66
N ALA A 270 -13.60 -11.65 9.62
CA ALA A 270 -12.20 -12.09 9.72
C ALA A 270 -11.39 -11.24 10.69
N LYS A 271 -11.57 -9.92 10.68
CA LYS A 271 -10.92 -8.99 11.63
C LYS A 271 -11.35 -9.26 13.08
N LEU A 272 -12.63 -9.52 13.32
CA LEU A 272 -13.12 -9.92 14.65
C LEU A 272 -12.52 -11.26 15.09
N ASN A 273 -12.36 -12.22 14.17
CA ASN A 273 -11.71 -13.49 14.45
C ASN A 273 -10.23 -13.34 14.83
N ILE A 274 -9.52 -12.39 14.22
CA ILE A 274 -8.15 -12.03 14.61
C ILE A 274 -8.13 -11.52 16.05
N LEU A 275 -9.06 -10.64 16.44
CA LEU A 275 -9.15 -10.16 17.82
C LEU A 275 -9.51 -11.28 18.78
N ALA A 276 -10.41 -12.18 18.41
CA ALA A 276 -10.77 -13.34 19.24
C ALA A 276 -9.58 -14.29 19.48
N LEU A 277 -8.76 -14.53 18.45
CA LEU A 277 -7.53 -15.30 18.58
C LEU A 277 -6.53 -14.61 19.51
N HIS A 278 -6.32 -13.31 19.33
CA HIS A 278 -5.43 -12.51 20.17
C HIS A 278 -5.87 -12.53 21.62
N ASP A 279 -7.17 -12.40 21.87
CA ASP A 279 -7.73 -12.44 23.23
C ASP A 279 -7.55 -13.83 23.89
N ALA A 280 -7.78 -14.89 23.12
CA ALA A 280 -7.60 -16.26 23.59
C ALA A 280 -6.13 -16.61 23.89
N GLU A 281 -5.19 -16.14 23.06
CA GLU A 281 -3.77 -16.44 23.20
C GLU A 281 -3.10 -15.59 24.29
N HIS A 282 -3.47 -14.31 24.39
CA HIS A 282 -2.77 -13.35 25.23
C HIS A 282 -3.58 -12.87 26.45
N GLY A 283 -4.81 -13.32 26.62
CA GLY A 283 -5.67 -12.96 27.75
C GLY A 283 -6.07 -11.49 27.74
N THR A 284 -6.22 -10.92 26.57
CA THR A 284 -6.73 -9.56 26.35
C THR A 284 -8.26 -9.57 26.18
N ASP A 285 -8.87 -8.41 25.96
CA ASP A 285 -10.30 -8.26 25.71
C ASP A 285 -10.51 -7.22 24.59
N LEU A 286 -9.83 -7.44 23.47
CA LEU A 286 -9.80 -6.51 22.34
C LEU A 286 -11.11 -6.51 21.55
N ILE A 287 -11.75 -7.68 21.46
CA ILE A 287 -13.03 -7.82 20.75
C ILE A 287 -14.12 -6.90 21.32
N ASN A 288 -14.07 -6.62 22.63
CA ASN A 288 -14.99 -5.72 23.31
C ASN A 288 -14.48 -4.27 23.39
N ALA A 289 -13.27 -4.01 22.85
CA ALA A 289 -12.63 -2.70 22.89
C ALA A 289 -12.49 -2.05 21.51
N THR A 290 -13.25 -2.51 20.52
CA THR A 290 -13.23 -1.96 19.17
C THR A 290 -13.70 -0.51 19.10
N PRO A 291 -13.13 0.34 18.25
CA PRO A 291 -12.02 0.06 17.33
C PRO A 291 -10.65 0.00 18.02
N VAL A 292 -9.79 -0.91 17.61
CA VAL A 292 -8.47 -1.12 18.21
C VAL A 292 -7.36 -0.54 17.34
N LEU A 293 -6.51 0.31 17.93
CA LEU A 293 -5.24 0.71 17.30
C LEU A 293 -4.13 -0.25 17.76
N CYS A 294 -3.68 -1.15 16.87
CA CYS A 294 -2.65 -2.14 17.17
C CYS A 294 -1.34 -1.50 17.64
N ALA A 295 -0.98 -0.35 17.06
CA ALA A 295 0.19 0.44 17.42
C ALA A 295 0.12 1.06 18.82
N GLY A 296 -1.03 1.08 19.46
CA GLY A 296 -1.16 1.48 20.87
C GLY A 296 -0.40 0.56 21.83
N CYS A 297 -0.18 -0.71 21.42
CA CYS A 297 0.59 -1.71 22.18
C CYS A 297 1.86 -2.15 21.44
N HIS A 298 1.81 -2.33 20.12
CA HIS A 298 2.93 -2.76 19.29
C HIS A 298 3.53 -1.56 18.57
N TYR A 299 4.74 -1.15 18.97
CA TYR A 299 5.38 0.02 18.38
C TYR A 299 5.46 -0.07 16.86
N SER A 300 5.05 1.00 16.19
CA SER A 300 5.21 1.19 14.75
C SER A 300 5.98 2.49 14.48
N ALA A 301 7.11 2.39 13.79
CA ALA A 301 7.90 3.55 13.41
C ALA A 301 7.12 4.52 12.48
N ALA A 302 6.18 3.99 11.71
CA ALA A 302 5.32 4.79 10.83
C ALA A 302 4.37 5.73 11.59
N LEU A 303 4.12 5.45 12.88
CA LEU A 303 3.27 6.28 13.75
C LEU A 303 4.06 7.06 14.80
N ASP A 304 5.38 6.92 14.81
CA ASP A 304 6.28 7.71 15.68
C ASP A 304 6.77 8.96 14.94
N LEU A 305 5.86 9.89 14.72
CA LEU A 305 6.11 11.12 13.97
C LEU A 305 7.15 12.04 14.62
N THR A 306 7.45 11.83 15.89
CA THR A 306 8.45 12.63 16.64
C THR A 306 9.81 11.95 16.74
N GLY A 307 9.91 10.67 16.36
CA GLY A 307 11.12 9.88 16.55
C GLY A 307 11.46 9.61 18.02
N ALA A 308 10.46 9.65 18.90
CA ALA A 308 10.64 9.45 20.35
C ALA A 308 10.90 7.99 20.72
N GLY A 309 10.62 7.06 19.84
CA GLY A 309 10.70 5.62 20.04
C GLY A 309 9.53 5.05 20.85
N PRO A 310 9.57 3.75 21.16
CA PRO A 310 8.48 3.07 21.85
C PRO A 310 8.27 3.62 23.25
N THR A 311 6.99 3.69 23.69
CA THR A 311 6.59 4.20 25.00
C THR A 311 5.60 3.25 25.70
N GLY A 312 5.48 3.37 27.01
CA GLY A 312 4.48 2.64 27.80
C GLY A 312 4.48 1.13 27.58
N ARG A 313 3.36 0.59 27.07
CA ARG A 313 3.21 -0.85 26.79
C ARG A 313 4.13 -1.31 25.66
N GLN A 314 4.41 -0.45 24.69
CA GLN A 314 5.26 -0.74 23.54
C GLN A 314 6.70 -1.16 23.91
N LEU A 315 7.22 -0.71 25.06
CA LEU A 315 8.57 -1.08 25.55
C LEU A 315 8.74 -2.56 25.89
N ARG A 316 7.64 -3.30 26.03
CA ARG A 316 7.64 -4.70 26.51
C ARG A 316 7.10 -5.69 25.51
N LEU A 317 6.66 -5.19 24.38
CA LEU A 317 6.04 -5.98 23.32
C LEU A 317 6.86 -5.85 22.04
N ASP A 318 6.81 -6.88 21.23
CA ASP A 318 7.40 -6.85 19.90
C ASP A 318 6.78 -5.73 19.05
N THR A 319 7.56 -5.17 18.14
CA THR A 319 7.08 -4.12 17.23
C THR A 319 5.99 -4.67 16.30
N MET A 320 5.20 -3.79 15.70
CA MET A 320 4.15 -4.18 14.76
C MET A 320 4.67 -5.08 13.64
N SER A 321 5.82 -4.72 13.06
CA SER A 321 6.47 -5.54 12.05
C SER A 321 6.89 -6.92 12.56
N GLN A 322 7.43 -7.00 13.78
CA GLN A 322 7.84 -8.28 14.37
C GLN A 322 6.65 -9.19 14.67
N VAL A 323 5.54 -8.66 15.20
CA VAL A 323 4.36 -9.50 15.47
C VAL A 323 3.72 -9.98 14.17
N MET A 324 3.63 -9.14 13.15
CA MET A 324 3.06 -9.54 11.86
C MET A 324 3.95 -10.58 11.15
N HIS A 325 5.20 -10.27 10.90
CA HIS A 325 6.07 -11.16 10.13
C HIS A 325 6.65 -12.30 10.99
N GLY A 326 7.03 -12.01 12.22
CA GLY A 326 7.65 -13.01 13.10
C GLY A 326 6.69 -14.07 13.60
N HIS A 327 5.40 -13.76 13.77
CA HIS A 327 4.38 -14.75 14.10
C HIS A 327 4.06 -15.60 12.87
N HIS A 328 3.60 -15.00 11.78
CA HIS A 328 3.19 -15.71 10.58
C HIS A 328 4.32 -16.51 9.93
N GLY A 329 5.54 -15.98 9.91
CA GLY A 329 6.69 -16.68 9.32
C GLY A 329 7.13 -17.95 10.07
N ARG A 330 6.51 -18.29 11.20
CA ARG A 330 6.76 -19.52 11.95
C ARG A 330 5.61 -20.53 11.88
N LEU A 331 4.53 -20.16 11.22
CA LEU A 331 3.35 -21.02 11.14
C LEU A 331 3.61 -22.23 10.24
N ILE A 332 3.15 -23.36 10.71
CA ILE A 332 3.21 -24.63 10.01
C ILE A 332 1.78 -25.06 9.70
N ASP A 333 1.54 -25.43 8.47
CA ASP A 333 0.29 -26.01 8.04
C ASP A 333 0.07 -27.35 8.79
N PRO A 334 -1.01 -27.50 9.55
CA PRO A 334 -1.25 -28.70 10.34
C PRO A 334 -1.51 -29.95 9.50
N ASP A 335 -1.93 -29.80 8.25
CA ASP A 335 -2.27 -30.92 7.37
C ASP A 335 -1.06 -31.42 6.58
N THR A 336 -0.16 -30.50 6.19
CA THR A 336 1.01 -30.82 5.35
C THR A 336 2.33 -30.85 6.12
N GLU A 337 2.36 -30.35 7.35
CA GLU A 337 3.56 -30.16 8.19
C GLU A 337 4.64 -29.27 7.52
N GLN A 338 4.24 -28.44 6.54
CA GLN A 338 5.12 -27.51 5.86
C GLN A 338 4.91 -26.07 6.35
N ALA A 339 5.92 -25.21 6.15
CA ALA A 339 5.77 -23.79 6.47
C ALA A 339 4.68 -23.17 5.59
N LEU A 340 3.74 -22.43 6.21
CA LEU A 340 2.73 -21.68 5.48
C LEU A 340 3.35 -20.54 4.64
N PHE A 341 4.48 -20.01 5.11
CA PHE A 341 5.22 -18.91 4.46
C PHE A 341 6.70 -19.34 4.32
N PRO A 342 7.05 -20.19 3.34
CA PRO A 342 8.39 -20.74 3.21
C PRO A 342 9.41 -19.64 2.90
N VAL A 343 10.52 -19.58 3.68
CA VAL A 343 11.57 -18.54 3.55
C VAL A 343 12.31 -18.59 2.22
N ASP A 344 12.31 -19.74 1.57
CA ASP A 344 12.92 -20.01 0.27
C ASP A 344 11.88 -20.14 -0.86
N GLY A 345 10.62 -19.85 -0.56
CA GLY A 345 9.52 -19.81 -1.52
C GLY A 345 9.58 -18.61 -2.45
N SER A 346 8.76 -18.64 -3.49
CA SER A 346 8.53 -17.49 -4.37
C SER A 346 7.82 -16.36 -3.61
N LEU A 347 7.79 -15.16 -4.17
CA LEU A 347 7.06 -14.04 -3.58
C LEU A 347 5.55 -14.33 -3.51
N GLU A 348 5.03 -15.09 -4.47
CA GLU A 348 3.63 -15.54 -4.51
C GLU A 348 3.30 -16.49 -3.36
N GLU A 349 4.24 -17.35 -2.98
CA GLU A 349 4.08 -18.32 -1.89
C GLU A 349 4.32 -17.70 -0.52
N THR A 350 4.91 -16.52 -0.43
CA THR A 350 5.28 -15.85 0.82
C THR A 350 4.61 -14.50 0.95
N CYS A 351 5.18 -13.46 0.37
CA CYS A 351 4.77 -12.07 0.59
C CYS A 351 3.37 -11.76 0.06
N TYR A 352 3.04 -12.30 -1.13
CA TYR A 352 1.75 -12.02 -1.78
C TYR A 352 0.56 -12.82 -1.21
N GLN A 353 0.80 -13.67 -0.22
CA GLN A 353 -0.27 -14.22 0.60
C GLN A 353 -0.96 -13.15 1.46
N CYS A 354 -0.22 -12.09 1.80
CA CYS A 354 -0.68 -10.99 2.64
C CYS A 354 -0.67 -9.65 1.92
N HIS A 355 0.33 -9.38 1.09
CA HIS A 355 0.46 -8.10 0.39
C HIS A 355 -0.14 -8.17 -1.02
N PRO A 356 -0.88 -7.13 -1.47
CA PRO A 356 -1.52 -7.17 -2.78
C PRO A 356 -0.50 -7.14 -3.92
N GLY A 357 -0.79 -7.88 -4.96
CA GLY A 357 -0.18 -7.74 -6.27
C GLY A 357 0.97 -8.67 -6.58
N LYS A 358 0.86 -9.30 -7.75
CA LYS A 358 1.87 -10.18 -8.31
C LYS A 358 3.13 -9.44 -8.80
N VAL A 359 2.99 -8.15 -9.13
CA VAL A 359 4.10 -7.29 -9.53
C VAL A 359 3.96 -6.00 -8.76
N THR A 360 4.88 -5.78 -7.81
CA THR A 360 4.89 -4.52 -7.09
C THR A 360 5.23 -3.39 -8.06
N GLN A 361 4.42 -2.35 -8.08
CA GLN A 361 4.67 -1.16 -8.88
C GLN A 361 5.35 -0.06 -8.04
N CYS A 362 5.84 -0.42 -6.86
CA CYS A 362 6.46 0.51 -5.91
C CYS A 362 7.73 1.19 -6.44
N LEU A 363 8.41 0.56 -7.38
CA LEU A 363 9.64 1.08 -7.99
C LEU A 363 9.40 1.89 -9.27
N ARG A 364 8.16 2.33 -9.52
CA ARG A 364 7.95 3.35 -10.57
C ARG A 364 8.74 4.61 -10.20
N GLY A 365 9.31 5.26 -11.18
CA GLY A 365 10.23 6.36 -11.00
C GLY A 365 11.62 5.98 -11.51
N ALA A 366 12.68 6.57 -10.95
CA ALA A 366 14.05 6.40 -11.44
C ALA A 366 14.52 4.93 -11.46
N MET A 367 14.15 4.13 -10.46
CA MET A 367 14.53 2.72 -10.39
C MET A 367 13.70 1.85 -11.33
N GLY A 368 12.39 2.08 -11.39
CA GLY A 368 11.51 1.39 -12.34
C GLY A 368 11.85 1.69 -13.78
N ALA A 369 12.24 2.94 -14.10
CA ALA A 369 12.72 3.33 -15.42
C ALA A 369 14.05 2.67 -15.80
N ALA A 370 14.83 2.22 -14.81
CA ALA A 370 16.06 1.45 -15.05
C ALA A 370 15.77 -0.06 -15.20
N GLY A 371 14.51 -0.48 -15.23
CA GLY A 371 14.12 -1.88 -15.30
C GLY A 371 14.43 -2.67 -14.02
N ILE A 372 14.67 -2.00 -12.91
CA ILE A 372 14.98 -2.65 -11.63
C ILE A 372 13.65 -2.98 -10.93
N SER A 373 13.45 -4.24 -10.61
CA SER A 373 12.36 -4.73 -9.77
C SER A 373 12.84 -5.03 -8.35
N CYS A 374 11.91 -5.20 -7.41
CA CYS A 374 12.27 -5.68 -6.06
C CYS A 374 12.94 -7.07 -6.09
N GLN A 375 12.70 -7.84 -7.14
CA GLN A 375 13.29 -9.17 -7.36
C GLN A 375 14.75 -9.10 -7.79
N ASP A 376 15.18 -8.00 -8.42
CA ASP A 376 16.56 -7.80 -8.90
C ASP A 376 17.50 -7.29 -7.81
N LEU A 377 16.95 -6.85 -6.70
CA LEU A 377 17.74 -6.36 -5.56
C LEU A 377 18.14 -7.54 -4.66
N PRO A 378 19.41 -7.63 -4.23
CA PRO A 378 19.81 -8.66 -3.27
C PRO A 378 18.93 -8.56 -2.01
N TRP A 379 18.35 -9.66 -1.61
CA TRP A 379 17.41 -9.83 -0.47
C TRP A 379 17.78 -9.08 0.82
N GLN A 380 19.03 -8.80 1.01
CA GLN A 380 19.53 -8.13 2.20
C GLN A 380 19.24 -6.62 2.26
N HIS A 381 18.76 -6.00 1.17
CA HIS A 381 18.63 -4.55 1.06
C HIS A 381 17.27 -4.08 0.54
N ALA A 382 16.50 -4.92 -0.14
CA ALA A 382 15.32 -4.49 -0.87
C ALA A 382 14.00 -4.51 -0.07
N CYS A 383 13.88 -5.44 0.85
CA CYS A 383 12.67 -5.61 1.69
C CYS A 383 13.00 -5.52 3.19
N GLY A 384 14.00 -4.70 3.54
CA GLY A 384 14.39 -4.46 4.92
C GLY A 384 14.68 -5.75 5.67
N GLY A 385 15.84 -6.34 5.43
CA GLY A 385 16.31 -7.45 6.23
C GLY A 385 16.39 -7.04 7.70
N TRP A 386 15.34 -7.23 8.41
CA TRP A 386 15.28 -7.08 9.86
C TRP A 386 15.92 -8.32 10.48
N ARG A 387 17.10 -8.13 11.05
CA ARG A 387 17.66 -9.05 12.04
C ARG A 387 17.29 -8.57 13.43
#